data_0846d5ec8ccccff0a63dc91503c431d2
#
_entry.id   0846d5ec8ccccff0a63dc91503c431d2
#
_cell.length_a   1.000
_cell.length_b   1.000
_cell.length_c   1.000
_cell.angle_alpha   90.00
_cell.angle_beta   90.00
_cell.angle_gamma   90.00
#
_symmetry.space_group_name_H-M   'P 1'
#
loop_
_entity.id
_entity.type
_entity.pdbx_description
1 polymer ?
#
loop_
_entity_poly.entity_id
_entity_poly.type
_entity_poly.pdbx_seq_one_letter_code
_entity_poly.pdbx_strand_id
1 'polypeptide(L)'
;MSSKGEKKKIKALNAPKSVHIHRKENTWTVKTKAGAHKKEASVALGIALRNFTDLARNLKEAKMIMLNGDVKVNGRVRKDHQFGVGIFDVISLPKQKAFYRVLVDAKGRIILKEMKKDSEEKLCRVEKKIVTSKGLQITTDDGITIIGTDAKVGDTLKVKFPENKVSEVIPMEVGANIYITKGVHCSEQGKVAEIISGTAKRERLVK
;
A
#
# COMPACT_ATOMS: atom_id res chain seq x y z
N MET A 1 26.55 -23.66 -6.64
CA MET A 1 25.14 -23.55 -7.10
C MET A 1 24.93 -22.16 -7.61
N SER A 2 24.58 -21.99 -8.89
CA SER A 2 24.22 -20.68 -9.42
C SER A 2 22.90 -20.29 -8.76
N SER A 3 22.92 -19.29 -7.89
CA SER A 3 21.69 -18.69 -7.38
C SER A 3 20.94 -18.16 -8.59
N LYS A 4 19.81 -18.77 -8.94
CA LYS A 4 18.85 -18.21 -9.90
C LYS A 4 18.22 -16.96 -9.28
N GLY A 5 19.11 -16.03 -8.91
CA GLY A 5 18.90 -14.92 -8.04
C GLY A 5 17.72 -14.07 -8.46
N GLU A 6 17.11 -13.50 -7.47
CA GLU A 6 16.02 -12.54 -7.59
C GLU A 6 16.40 -11.44 -8.57
N LYS A 7 15.75 -11.41 -9.71
CA LYS A 7 15.97 -10.35 -10.69
C LYS A 7 15.57 -9.02 -10.09
N LYS A 8 16.54 -8.17 -9.79
CA LYS A 8 16.35 -6.83 -9.17
C LYS A 8 15.72 -5.81 -10.13
N LYS A 9 15.63 -6.15 -11.42
CA LYS A 9 15.13 -5.28 -12.48
C LYS A 9 14.05 -5.99 -13.28
N ILE A 10 13.18 -5.21 -13.91
CA ILE A 10 12.17 -5.68 -14.85
C ILE A 10 12.22 -4.77 -16.08
N LYS A 11 11.92 -5.29 -17.28
CA LYS A 11 11.75 -4.43 -18.45
C LYS A 11 10.58 -3.47 -18.24
N ALA A 12 10.76 -2.21 -18.60
CA ALA A 12 9.74 -1.17 -18.39
C ALA A 12 8.40 -1.51 -19.06
N LEU A 13 8.43 -2.17 -20.22
CA LEU A 13 7.23 -2.64 -20.92
C LEU A 13 6.46 -3.71 -20.12
N ASN A 14 7.17 -4.55 -19.35
CA ASN A 14 6.58 -5.63 -18.54
C ASN A 14 6.24 -5.19 -17.11
N ALA A 15 6.42 -3.91 -16.77
CA ALA A 15 6.04 -3.40 -15.47
C ALA A 15 4.51 -3.41 -15.30
N PRO A 16 3.97 -3.62 -14.08
CA PRO A 16 2.55 -3.55 -13.81
C PRO A 16 1.93 -2.26 -14.32
N LYS A 17 0.70 -2.32 -14.83
CA LYS A 17 -0.02 -1.14 -15.33
C LYS A 17 -0.31 -0.12 -14.23
N SER A 18 -0.39 -0.57 -12.99
CA SER A 18 -0.57 0.27 -11.79
C SER A 18 0.60 1.24 -11.54
N VAL A 19 1.80 0.90 -12.03
CA VAL A 19 2.98 1.78 -11.87
C VAL A 19 3.04 2.78 -13.02
N HIS A 20 2.87 4.06 -12.69
CA HIS A 20 2.99 5.14 -13.67
C HIS A 20 4.46 5.47 -13.95
N ILE A 21 4.97 4.94 -15.07
CA ILE A 21 6.34 5.18 -15.56
C ILE A 21 6.32 5.45 -17.05
N HIS A 22 7.30 6.20 -17.52
CA HIS A 22 7.56 6.39 -18.95
C HIS A 22 8.19 5.12 -19.53
N ARG A 23 7.35 4.24 -20.11
CA ARG A 23 7.74 2.87 -20.48
C ARG A 23 8.71 2.80 -21.66
N LYS A 24 8.74 3.83 -22.52
CA LYS A 24 9.57 3.87 -23.74
C LYS A 24 10.90 4.62 -23.55
N GLU A 25 11.06 5.40 -22.48
CA GLU A 25 12.30 6.14 -22.23
C GLU A 25 13.46 5.24 -21.82
N ASN A 26 13.19 4.27 -20.94
CA ASN A 26 14.20 3.40 -20.38
C ASN A 26 13.81 1.93 -20.55
N THR A 27 14.75 1.10 -20.99
CA THR A 27 14.53 -0.34 -21.14
C THR A 27 14.23 -1.03 -19.82
N TRP A 28 14.86 -0.59 -18.72
CA TRP A 28 14.78 -1.25 -17.41
C TRP A 28 14.19 -0.35 -16.33
N THR A 29 13.41 -0.95 -15.46
CA THR A 29 12.89 -0.29 -14.25
C THR A 29 13.16 -1.14 -13.01
N VAL A 30 13.00 -0.52 -11.83
CA VAL A 30 13.17 -1.20 -10.55
C VAL A 30 12.00 -2.15 -10.31
N LYS A 31 12.30 -3.39 -9.93
CA LYS A 31 11.30 -4.36 -9.48
C LYS A 31 11.11 -4.22 -7.97
N THR A 32 9.87 -4.22 -7.50
CA THR A 32 9.57 -4.30 -6.06
C THR A 32 10.01 -5.64 -5.50
N LYS A 33 10.58 -5.64 -4.29
CA LYS A 33 10.80 -6.85 -3.49
C LYS A 33 9.47 -7.40 -2.96
N ALA A 34 9.49 -8.68 -2.56
CA ALA A 34 8.43 -9.25 -1.75
C ALA A 34 8.31 -8.46 -0.43
N GLY A 35 7.09 -8.20 0.01
CA GLY A 35 6.81 -7.40 1.19
C GLY A 35 5.31 -7.35 1.47
N ALA A 36 4.86 -6.31 2.14
CA ALA A 36 3.48 -6.10 2.54
C ALA A 36 2.49 -6.16 1.38
N HIS A 37 2.86 -5.58 0.24
CA HIS A 37 1.96 -5.44 -0.90
C HIS A 37 2.35 -6.34 -2.06
N LYS A 38 1.33 -6.81 -2.79
CA LYS A 38 1.52 -7.55 -4.06
C LYS A 38 2.20 -6.65 -5.09
N LYS A 39 3.03 -7.23 -5.96
CA LYS A 39 3.76 -6.50 -7.01
C LYS A 39 2.85 -5.61 -7.88
N GLU A 40 1.63 -6.06 -8.15
CA GLU A 40 0.66 -5.34 -8.97
C GLU A 40 -0.02 -4.18 -8.23
N ALA A 41 0.00 -4.20 -6.90
CA ALA A 41 -0.61 -3.20 -6.04
C ALA A 41 0.45 -2.33 -5.33
N SER A 42 1.68 -2.33 -5.79
CA SER A 42 2.77 -1.57 -5.18
C SER A 42 3.70 -0.93 -6.20
N VAL A 43 4.33 0.15 -5.78
CA VAL A 43 5.41 0.82 -6.50
C VAL A 43 6.70 0.76 -5.69
N ALA A 44 7.84 0.60 -6.34
CA ALA A 44 9.12 0.63 -5.64
C ALA A 44 9.40 2.03 -5.09
N LEU A 45 9.82 2.14 -3.83
CA LEU A 45 10.07 3.41 -3.13
C LEU A 45 11.02 4.33 -3.91
N GLY A 46 12.07 3.77 -4.53
CA GLY A 46 12.99 4.54 -5.38
C GLY A 46 12.33 5.13 -6.64
N ILE A 47 11.31 4.48 -7.20
CA ILE A 47 10.51 5.01 -8.31
C ILE A 47 9.53 6.05 -7.77
N ALA A 48 8.92 5.80 -6.61
CA ALA A 48 8.00 6.73 -5.98
C ALA A 48 8.68 8.09 -5.76
N LEU A 49 9.88 8.11 -5.18
CA LEU A 49 10.64 9.33 -4.94
C LEU A 49 11.13 10.03 -6.22
N ARG A 50 11.41 9.30 -7.28
CA ARG A 50 11.91 9.88 -8.52
C ARG A 50 10.80 10.40 -9.43
N ASN A 51 9.70 9.66 -9.57
CA ASN A 51 8.69 9.94 -10.59
C ASN A 51 7.48 10.71 -10.08
N PHE A 52 7.22 10.70 -8.76
CA PHE A 52 6.03 11.29 -8.18
C PHE A 52 6.33 12.45 -7.24
N THR A 53 7.61 12.65 -6.92
CA THR A 53 8.06 13.78 -6.13
C THR A 53 9.21 14.45 -6.87
N ASP A 54 9.31 15.75 -6.83
CA ASP A 54 10.41 16.51 -7.47
C ASP A 54 11.71 16.46 -6.65
N LEU A 55 11.80 15.53 -5.70
CA LEU A 55 12.89 15.45 -4.72
C LEU A 55 14.15 14.76 -5.25
N ALA A 56 14.02 13.93 -6.28
CA ALA A 56 15.14 13.22 -6.88
C ALA A 56 14.99 13.16 -8.40
N ARG A 57 15.97 13.66 -9.12
CA ARG A 57 16.00 13.63 -10.59
C ARG A 57 16.30 12.25 -11.13
N ASN A 58 17.09 11.48 -10.40
CA ASN A 58 17.51 10.15 -10.81
C ASN A 58 17.48 9.14 -9.64
N LEU A 59 17.57 7.86 -9.98
CA LEU A 59 17.53 6.78 -8.99
C LEU A 59 18.74 6.80 -8.04
N LYS A 60 19.88 7.36 -8.46
CA LYS A 60 21.08 7.47 -7.62
C LYS A 60 20.84 8.44 -6.46
N GLU A 61 20.27 9.60 -6.75
CA GLU A 61 19.87 10.59 -5.75
C GLU A 61 18.82 10.04 -4.78
N ALA A 62 17.77 9.38 -5.33
CA ALA A 62 16.76 8.74 -4.51
C ALA A 62 17.36 7.72 -3.53
N LYS A 63 18.35 6.94 -3.98
CA LYS A 63 19.08 6.00 -3.11
C LYS A 63 19.89 6.70 -2.04
N MET A 64 20.55 7.80 -2.35
CA MET A 64 21.31 8.57 -1.36
C MET A 64 20.41 9.12 -0.26
N ILE A 65 19.26 9.72 -0.63
CA ILE A 65 18.26 10.22 0.31
C ILE A 65 17.80 9.10 1.25
N MET A 66 17.49 7.91 0.70
CA MET A 66 17.07 6.76 1.50
C MET A 66 18.17 6.21 2.41
N LEU A 67 19.43 6.12 1.92
CA LEU A 67 20.57 5.62 2.71
C LEU A 67 20.86 6.54 3.90
N ASN A 68 20.70 7.84 3.74
CA ASN A 68 20.80 8.82 4.82
C ASN A 68 19.72 8.66 5.91
N GLY A 69 18.70 7.82 5.64
CA GLY A 69 17.62 7.59 6.61
C GLY A 69 16.54 8.67 6.60
N ASP A 70 16.49 9.52 5.57
CA ASP A 70 15.57 10.66 5.48
C ASP A 70 14.16 10.27 5.07
N VAL A 71 13.95 9.01 4.66
CA VAL A 71 12.66 8.50 4.20
C VAL A 71 12.07 7.53 5.20
N LYS A 72 10.87 7.82 5.66
CA LYS A 72 10.06 6.92 6.48
C LYS A 72 8.85 6.44 5.68
N VAL A 73 8.52 5.18 5.84
CA VAL A 73 7.26 4.60 5.33
C VAL A 73 6.51 4.03 6.52
N ASN A 74 5.30 4.50 6.74
CA ASN A 74 4.47 4.14 7.91
C ASN A 74 5.26 4.30 9.23
N GLY A 75 5.90 5.45 9.43
CA GLY A 75 6.68 5.79 10.62
C GLY A 75 8.05 5.10 10.74
N ARG A 76 8.38 4.14 9.87
CA ARG A 76 9.64 3.37 9.92
C ARG A 76 10.61 3.81 8.82
N VAL A 77 11.88 4.05 9.17
CA VAL A 77 12.92 4.39 8.20
C VAL A 77 13.13 3.23 7.22
N ARG A 78 13.12 3.54 5.91
CA ARG A 78 13.34 2.57 4.84
C ARG A 78 14.53 2.98 3.99
N LYS A 79 15.55 2.14 3.94
CA LYS A 79 16.79 2.35 3.17
C LYS A 79 16.81 1.61 1.83
N ASP A 80 15.87 0.68 1.60
CA ASP A 80 15.82 -0.12 0.39
C ASP A 80 14.96 0.53 -0.69
N HIS A 81 15.57 0.87 -1.83
CA HIS A 81 14.90 1.45 -2.98
C HIS A 81 13.92 0.52 -3.69
N GLN A 82 13.99 -0.79 -3.42
CA GLN A 82 13.08 -1.82 -3.94
C GLN A 82 11.89 -2.08 -3.02
N PHE A 83 11.84 -1.43 -1.86
CA PHE A 83 10.71 -1.58 -0.94
C PHE A 83 9.40 -1.21 -1.64
N GLY A 84 8.40 -2.11 -1.61
CA GLY A 84 7.10 -1.90 -2.23
C GLY A 84 6.21 -1.05 -1.32
N VAL A 85 5.75 0.09 -1.84
CA VAL A 85 4.79 0.98 -1.18
C VAL A 85 3.45 0.82 -1.88
N GLY A 86 2.39 0.55 -1.13
CA GLY A 86 1.05 0.28 -1.64
C GLY A 86 0.00 1.29 -1.19
N ILE A 87 -1.27 0.96 -1.45
CA ILE A 87 -2.39 1.84 -1.16
C ILE A 87 -2.46 2.16 0.34
N PHE A 88 -2.77 3.42 0.66
CA PHE A 88 -2.85 4.00 2.00
C PHE A 88 -1.52 4.09 2.76
N ASP A 89 -0.40 3.61 2.24
CA ASP A 89 0.90 3.85 2.85
C ASP A 89 1.19 5.35 2.92
N VAL A 90 1.90 5.75 3.97
CA VAL A 90 2.35 7.13 4.17
C VAL A 90 3.86 7.18 4.01
N ILE A 91 4.31 8.01 3.08
CA ILE A 91 5.73 8.32 2.88
C ILE A 91 5.99 9.68 3.53
N SER A 92 6.87 9.71 4.52
CA SER A 92 7.24 10.92 5.25
C SER A 92 8.71 11.25 5.00
N LEU A 93 8.98 12.51 4.65
CA LEU A 93 10.31 13.09 4.54
C LEU A 93 10.46 14.23 5.55
N PRO A 94 10.80 13.94 6.81
CA PRO A 94 10.77 14.93 7.88
C PRO A 94 11.67 16.14 7.63
N LYS A 95 12.86 15.95 7.04
CA LYS A 95 13.79 17.04 6.73
C LYS A 95 13.22 18.08 5.76
N GLN A 96 12.36 17.63 4.85
CA GLN A 96 11.75 18.50 3.81
C GLN A 96 10.32 18.90 4.19
N LYS A 97 9.82 18.42 5.34
CA LYS A 97 8.43 18.61 5.78
C LYS A 97 7.40 18.16 4.73
N ALA A 98 7.77 17.20 3.90
CA ALA A 98 6.93 16.66 2.83
C ALA A 98 6.33 15.31 3.24
N PHE A 99 5.02 15.18 3.10
CA PHE A 99 4.25 14.00 3.48
C PHE A 99 3.34 13.60 2.32
N TYR A 100 3.38 12.35 1.96
CA TYR A 100 2.62 11.81 0.84
C TYR A 100 1.83 10.59 1.26
N ARG A 101 0.56 10.54 0.88
CA ARG A 101 -0.26 9.33 0.98
C ARG A 101 -0.38 8.66 -0.38
N VAL A 102 -0.17 7.36 -0.40
CA VAL A 102 -0.35 6.55 -1.60
C VAL A 102 -1.82 6.28 -1.82
N LEU A 103 -2.33 6.66 -2.96
CA LEU A 103 -3.70 6.43 -3.41
C LEU A 103 -3.69 5.83 -4.83
N VAL A 104 -4.89 5.60 -5.37
CA VAL A 104 -5.08 5.10 -6.73
C VAL A 104 -5.87 6.13 -7.52
N ASP A 105 -5.48 6.34 -8.76
CA ASP A 105 -6.19 7.17 -9.74
C ASP A 105 -7.35 6.41 -10.37
N ALA A 106 -8.29 7.11 -11.02
CA ALA A 106 -9.43 6.52 -11.76
C ALA A 106 -9.02 5.50 -12.85
N LYS A 107 -7.77 5.56 -13.32
CA LYS A 107 -7.19 4.58 -14.26
C LYS A 107 -6.53 3.37 -13.58
N GLY A 108 -6.68 3.22 -12.26
CA GLY A 108 -6.05 2.15 -11.48
C GLY A 108 -4.53 2.32 -11.30
N ARG A 109 -3.99 3.52 -11.48
CA ARG A 109 -2.57 3.82 -11.30
C ARG A 109 -2.30 4.33 -9.90
N ILE A 110 -1.18 3.93 -9.33
CA ILE A 110 -0.72 4.41 -8.03
C ILE A 110 -0.24 5.85 -8.20
N ILE A 111 -0.73 6.73 -7.36
CA ILE A 111 -0.36 8.14 -7.27
C ILE A 111 0.04 8.50 -5.84
N LEU A 112 0.84 9.54 -5.69
CA LEU A 112 1.15 10.13 -4.39
C LEU A 112 0.36 11.44 -4.24
N LYS A 113 -0.45 11.51 -3.20
CA LYS A 113 -1.16 12.73 -2.82
C LYS A 113 -0.44 13.40 -1.67
N GLU A 114 -0.05 14.64 -1.86
CA GLU A 114 0.59 15.43 -0.82
C GLU A 114 -0.39 15.71 0.32
N MET A 115 0.13 15.67 1.56
CA MET A 115 -0.60 15.97 2.77
C MET A 115 0.04 17.15 3.49
N LYS A 116 -0.79 17.98 4.10
CA LYS A 116 -0.32 19.16 4.87
C LYS A 116 0.35 18.78 6.20
N LYS A 117 0.00 17.62 6.75
CA LYS A 117 0.55 17.12 8.03
C LYS A 117 0.93 15.65 7.90
N ASP A 118 1.90 15.22 8.72
CA ASP A 118 2.19 13.79 8.87
C ASP A 118 0.97 13.06 9.43
N SER A 119 0.63 11.95 8.83
CA SER A 119 -0.45 11.10 9.29
C SER A 119 0.15 9.82 9.86
N GLU A 120 -0.08 9.58 11.12
CA GLU A 120 0.35 8.37 11.81
C GLU A 120 -0.65 7.21 11.65
N GLU A 121 -1.68 7.39 10.85
CA GLU A 121 -2.76 6.44 10.71
C GLU A 121 -2.92 5.94 9.27
N LYS A 122 -3.24 4.65 9.16
CA LYS A 122 -3.47 3.95 7.91
C LYS A 122 -4.74 3.10 8.01
N LEU A 123 -5.47 3.00 6.89
CA LEU A 123 -6.59 2.08 6.75
C LEU A 123 -6.10 0.74 6.22
N CYS A 124 -6.46 -0.34 6.91
CA CYS A 124 -6.12 -1.71 6.54
C CYS A 124 -7.36 -2.58 6.56
N ARG A 125 -7.63 -3.32 5.51
CA ARG A 125 -8.77 -4.25 5.45
C ARG A 125 -8.40 -5.57 6.12
N VAL A 126 -9.33 -6.13 6.89
CA VAL A 126 -9.20 -7.48 7.47
C VAL A 126 -9.39 -8.52 6.37
N GLU A 127 -8.33 -9.29 6.09
CA GLU A 127 -8.37 -10.36 5.08
C GLU A 127 -8.62 -11.73 5.74
N LYS A 128 -8.06 -11.96 6.93
CA LYS A 128 -8.13 -13.26 7.61
C LYS A 128 -8.22 -13.11 9.12
N LYS A 129 -9.02 -13.99 9.73
CA LYS A 129 -9.17 -14.12 11.19
C LYS A 129 -8.88 -15.56 11.59
N ILE A 130 -8.02 -15.75 12.58
CA ILE A 130 -7.62 -17.06 13.09
C ILE A 130 -7.68 -17.03 14.62
N VAL A 131 -8.18 -18.11 15.21
CA VAL A 131 -8.12 -18.32 16.65
C VAL A 131 -6.80 -19.01 16.97
N THR A 132 -6.00 -18.43 17.86
CA THR A 132 -4.74 -18.99 18.31
C THR A 132 -4.75 -19.14 19.82
N SER A 133 -3.80 -19.88 20.39
CA SER A 133 -3.64 -20.02 21.84
C SER A 133 -3.45 -18.68 22.56
N LYS A 134 -2.98 -17.64 21.84
CA LYS A 134 -2.79 -16.27 22.38
C LYS A 134 -3.99 -15.35 22.18
N GLY A 135 -5.11 -15.87 21.65
CA GLY A 135 -6.32 -15.10 21.36
C GLY A 135 -6.61 -14.98 19.86
N LEU A 136 -7.53 -14.07 19.53
CA LEU A 136 -7.90 -13.79 18.13
C LEU A 136 -6.77 -13.07 17.40
N GLN A 137 -6.30 -13.68 16.34
CA GLN A 137 -5.31 -13.10 15.44
C GLN A 137 -5.97 -12.67 14.14
N ILE A 138 -5.81 -11.40 13.80
CA ILE A 138 -6.29 -10.79 12.56
C ILE A 138 -5.10 -10.50 11.66
N THR A 139 -5.24 -10.86 10.39
CA THR A 139 -4.28 -10.51 9.34
C THR A 139 -4.93 -9.55 8.36
N THR A 140 -4.27 -8.44 8.11
CA THR A 140 -4.72 -7.41 7.17
C THR A 140 -4.18 -7.65 5.76
N ASP A 141 -4.72 -6.96 4.77
CA ASP A 141 -4.28 -6.97 3.37
C ASP A 141 -2.81 -6.57 3.18
N ASP A 142 -2.26 -5.79 4.12
CA ASP A 142 -0.84 -5.42 4.19
C ASP A 142 0.05 -6.49 4.85
N GLY A 143 -0.50 -7.61 5.27
CA GLY A 143 0.21 -8.64 6.00
C GLY A 143 0.54 -8.28 7.46
N ILE A 144 0.01 -7.18 7.98
CA ILE A 144 0.14 -6.84 9.40
C ILE A 144 -0.70 -7.83 10.19
N THR A 145 -0.11 -8.39 11.24
CA THR A 145 -0.80 -9.29 12.15
C THR A 145 -1.06 -8.59 13.48
N ILE A 146 -2.31 -8.57 13.92
CA ILE A 146 -2.78 -7.93 15.14
C ILE A 146 -3.47 -8.98 16.00
N ILE A 147 -3.18 -8.98 17.30
CA ILE A 147 -3.76 -9.91 18.28
C ILE A 147 -4.61 -9.10 19.27
N GLY A 148 -5.73 -9.69 19.70
CA GLY A 148 -6.57 -9.10 20.75
C GLY A 148 -7.63 -8.10 20.29
N THR A 149 -7.82 -7.94 18.96
CA THR A 149 -8.89 -7.10 18.41
C THR A 149 -9.99 -8.00 17.89
N ASP A 150 -11.25 -7.69 18.18
CA ASP A 150 -12.39 -8.39 17.58
C ASP A 150 -12.90 -7.59 16.37
N ALA A 151 -12.68 -8.14 15.19
CA ALA A 151 -13.20 -7.61 13.93
C ALA A 151 -13.58 -8.78 13.01
N LYS A 152 -14.51 -8.54 12.11
CA LYS A 152 -14.95 -9.52 11.11
C LYS A 152 -14.10 -9.41 9.86
N VAL A 153 -14.02 -10.50 9.09
CA VAL A 153 -13.38 -10.46 7.77
C VAL A 153 -14.17 -9.52 6.86
N GLY A 154 -13.46 -8.57 6.27
CA GLY A 154 -14.03 -7.51 5.44
C GLY A 154 -14.11 -6.16 6.12
N ASP A 155 -14.05 -6.09 7.45
CA ASP A 155 -14.00 -4.82 8.18
C ASP A 155 -12.69 -4.07 7.88
N THR A 156 -12.68 -2.78 8.12
CA THR A 156 -11.48 -1.94 7.96
C THR A 156 -11.00 -1.49 9.33
N LEU A 157 -9.70 -1.68 9.57
CA LEU A 157 -9.03 -1.23 10.78
C LEU A 157 -8.28 0.07 10.51
N LYS A 158 -8.43 1.03 11.39
CA LYS A 158 -7.60 2.22 11.44
C LYS A 158 -6.42 1.93 12.36
N VAL A 159 -5.25 1.77 11.77
CA VAL A 159 -4.04 1.34 12.46
C VAL A 159 -3.09 2.49 12.62
N LYS A 160 -2.64 2.75 13.85
CA LYS A 160 -1.57 3.71 14.17
C LYS A 160 -0.22 3.06 14.04
N PHE A 161 0.69 3.74 13.37
CA PHE A 161 2.08 3.31 13.29
C PHE A 161 3.02 4.33 13.99
N PRO A 162 4.22 3.90 14.38
CA PRO A 162 4.91 2.64 14.02
C PRO A 162 4.52 1.40 14.82
N GLU A 163 3.67 1.53 15.86
CA GLU A 163 3.37 0.45 16.80
C GLU A 163 2.36 -0.57 16.28
N ASN A 164 1.64 -0.26 15.20
CA ASN A 164 0.56 -1.06 14.62
C ASN A 164 -0.61 -1.30 15.58
N LYS A 165 -0.92 -0.31 16.42
CA LYS A 165 -2.10 -0.35 17.32
C LYS A 165 -3.36 0.02 16.55
N VAL A 166 -4.45 -0.71 16.80
CA VAL A 166 -5.76 -0.38 16.26
C VAL A 166 -6.35 0.78 17.06
N SER A 167 -6.68 1.88 16.38
CA SER A 167 -7.39 3.01 16.98
C SER A 167 -8.90 2.85 16.87
N GLU A 168 -9.36 2.30 15.74
CA GLU A 168 -10.78 2.21 15.43
C GLU A 168 -11.05 1.01 14.53
N VAL A 169 -12.20 0.37 14.72
CA VAL A 169 -12.70 -0.69 13.82
C VAL A 169 -13.90 -0.13 13.08
N ILE A 170 -13.84 -0.09 11.78
CA ILE A 170 -14.90 0.37 10.90
C ILE A 170 -15.58 -0.87 10.32
N PRO A 171 -16.80 -1.22 10.80
CA PRO A 171 -17.51 -2.39 10.31
C PRO A 171 -17.99 -2.19 8.88
N MET A 172 -18.03 -3.28 8.11
CA MET A 172 -18.62 -3.28 6.77
C MET A 172 -20.13 -3.52 6.89
N GLU A 173 -20.91 -2.44 7.00
CA GLU A 173 -22.36 -2.45 7.15
C GLU A 173 -23.03 -1.59 6.07
N VAL A 174 -24.35 -1.75 5.93
CA VAL A 174 -25.14 -0.90 5.02
C VAL A 174 -25.05 0.56 5.48
N GLY A 175 -24.78 1.46 4.56
CA GLY A 175 -24.53 2.89 4.82
C GLY A 175 -23.07 3.25 5.09
N ALA A 176 -22.17 2.30 5.28
CA ALA A 176 -20.74 2.58 5.46
C ALA A 176 -20.12 3.20 4.21
N ASN A 177 -19.18 4.13 4.41
CA ASN A 177 -18.42 4.71 3.32
C ASN A 177 -17.38 3.72 2.82
N ILE A 178 -17.28 3.56 1.51
CA ILE A 178 -16.31 2.67 0.85
C ILE A 178 -15.42 3.45 -0.12
N TYR A 179 -14.21 2.93 -0.30
CA TYR A 179 -13.26 3.37 -1.31
C TYR A 179 -12.92 2.21 -2.23
N ILE A 180 -13.12 2.39 -3.53
CA ILE A 180 -12.92 1.32 -4.53
C ILE A 180 -11.46 1.33 -4.98
N THR A 181 -10.74 0.26 -4.67
CA THR A 181 -9.30 0.16 -4.95
C THR A 181 -8.96 -0.47 -6.29
N LYS A 182 -9.91 -1.17 -6.94
CA LYS A 182 -9.70 -1.87 -8.21
C LYS A 182 -10.99 -1.92 -9.03
N GLY A 183 -10.85 -2.10 -10.33
CA GLY A 183 -11.96 -2.22 -11.28
C GLY A 183 -12.19 -0.95 -12.09
N VAL A 184 -13.33 -0.88 -12.78
CA VAL A 184 -13.71 0.25 -13.64
C VAL A 184 -13.93 1.52 -12.82
N HIS A 185 -14.52 1.38 -11.62
CA HIS A 185 -14.81 2.47 -10.68
C HIS A 185 -13.69 2.69 -9.66
N CYS A 186 -12.44 2.42 -10.06
CA CYS A 186 -11.29 2.62 -9.18
C CYS A 186 -11.17 4.09 -8.76
N SER A 187 -10.78 4.33 -7.49
CA SER A 187 -10.67 5.68 -6.89
C SER A 187 -11.99 6.35 -6.53
N GLU A 188 -13.13 5.78 -6.88
CA GLU A 188 -14.42 6.32 -6.49
C GLU A 188 -14.73 6.03 -5.01
N GLN A 189 -15.50 6.91 -4.44
CA GLN A 189 -16.05 6.77 -3.09
C GLN A 189 -17.56 6.59 -3.18
N GLY A 190 -18.08 5.70 -2.36
CA GLY A 190 -19.51 5.42 -2.33
C GLY A 190 -19.98 5.02 -0.96
N LYS A 191 -21.27 4.74 -0.84
CA LYS A 191 -21.88 4.15 0.35
C LYS A 191 -22.42 2.76 0.02
N VAL A 192 -22.29 1.85 0.95
CA VAL A 192 -22.85 0.51 0.83
C VAL A 192 -24.37 0.59 0.86
N ALA A 193 -25.03 0.23 -0.24
CA ALA A 193 -26.49 0.14 -0.31
C ALA A 193 -26.98 -1.23 0.17
N GLU A 194 -26.31 -2.30 -0.25
CA GLU A 194 -26.72 -3.67 0.04
C GLU A 194 -25.49 -4.59 0.15
N ILE A 195 -25.56 -5.57 1.03
CA ILE A 195 -24.54 -6.59 1.17
C ILE A 195 -25.15 -7.96 0.84
N ILE A 196 -24.73 -8.55 -0.25
CA ILE A 196 -25.15 -9.88 -0.67
C ILE A 196 -24.20 -10.91 -0.11
N SER A 197 -24.70 -11.83 0.72
CA SER A 197 -23.89 -12.90 1.31
C SER A 197 -23.28 -13.78 0.22
N GLY A 198 -22.04 -14.19 0.42
CA GLY A 198 -21.36 -15.14 -0.45
C GLY A 198 -21.95 -16.55 -0.31
N THR A 199 -21.76 -17.34 -1.35
CA THR A 199 -22.05 -18.78 -1.37
C THR A 199 -20.74 -19.56 -1.60
N ALA A 200 -20.76 -20.89 -1.53
CA ALA A 200 -19.56 -21.71 -1.79
C ALA A 200 -18.92 -21.45 -3.17
N LYS A 201 -19.71 -20.96 -4.15
CA LYS A 201 -19.23 -20.68 -5.52
C LYS A 201 -19.02 -19.19 -5.82
N ARG A 202 -19.50 -18.30 -4.96
CA ARG A 202 -19.48 -16.85 -5.21
C ARG A 202 -19.04 -16.09 -3.96
N GLU A 203 -18.10 -15.22 -4.11
CA GLU A 203 -17.67 -14.32 -3.04
C GLU A 203 -18.80 -13.33 -2.64
N ARG A 204 -18.67 -12.79 -1.42
CA ARG A 204 -19.56 -11.74 -0.91
C ARG A 204 -19.49 -10.50 -1.83
N LEU A 205 -20.65 -9.99 -2.21
CA LEU A 205 -20.77 -8.81 -3.04
C LEU A 205 -21.34 -7.63 -2.24
N VAL A 206 -20.90 -6.45 -2.63
CA VAL A 206 -21.35 -5.17 -2.07
C VAL A 206 -21.89 -4.34 -3.23
N LYS A 207 -23.11 -3.82 -3.07
CA LYS A 207 -23.70 -2.83 -3.99
C LYS A 207 -23.58 -1.43 -3.42
#